data_8ce73d3d34c31aac5b97f6ba5bf0fc30
#
_entry.id   8ce73d3d34c31aac5b97f6ba5bf0fc30
#
_cell.length_a   1.000
_cell.length_b   1.000
_cell.length_c   1.000
_cell.angle_alpha   90.00
_cell.angle_beta   90.00
_cell.angle_gamma   90.00
#
_symmetry.space_group_name_H-M   'P 1'
#
loop_
_entity.id
_entity.type
_entity.pdbx_description
1 polymer ?
#
loop_
_entity_poly.entity_id
_entity_poly.type
_entity_poly.pdbx_seq_one_letter_code
_entity_poly.pdbx_strand_id
1 'polypeptide(L)'
;MPTVEELTDPHLAAYTPVPPVDDGICDVCHSVPSIGYSRCWSCNSAIESVSWPIELIVPISLYLVGGQLHSVLKDYKRSPVERVRERHLWQVAAILHRFVRRHAACIERAAGTAWDVATIVPSKTAHAEPHPLERAILLGTSPGLHYESLLAPDQPETIKRTVGDDRGFKATRDVTGKRILLVDDTFTSGATFQSAASRLALDGATVVAGLVIGRVFTIGDDRYPEKDALWERQRGLGFTFSRCCLGACDSDD
;
A
#
# COMPACT_ATOMS: atom_id res chain seq x y z
N MET A 1 17.97 -10.30 17.59
CA MET A 1 16.75 -9.64 17.10
C MET A 1 15.80 -10.73 16.63
N PRO A 2 14.49 -10.58 16.86
CA PRO A 2 13.53 -11.54 16.32
C PRO A 2 13.54 -11.49 14.79
N THR A 3 13.25 -12.64 14.16
CA THR A 3 13.11 -12.75 12.70
C THR A 3 11.79 -12.12 12.24
N VAL A 4 11.64 -11.88 10.92
CA VAL A 4 10.37 -11.36 10.39
C VAL A 4 9.25 -12.39 10.53
N GLU A 5 9.57 -13.69 10.50
CA GLU A 5 8.66 -14.78 10.74
C GLU A 5 8.16 -14.77 12.20
N GLU A 6 9.05 -14.69 13.19
CA GLU A 6 8.70 -14.60 14.61
C GLU A 6 7.80 -13.40 14.93
N LEU A 7 7.96 -12.28 14.18
CA LEU A 7 7.14 -11.09 14.35
C LEU A 7 5.79 -11.14 13.63
N THR A 8 5.64 -11.97 12.60
CA THR A 8 4.43 -11.98 11.75
C THR A 8 3.59 -13.25 11.90
N ASP A 9 4.19 -14.44 12.11
CA ASP A 9 3.45 -15.70 12.20
C ASP A 9 2.37 -15.73 13.29
N PRO A 10 2.58 -15.17 14.49
CA PRO A 10 1.53 -15.11 15.51
C PRO A 10 0.30 -14.29 15.12
N HIS A 11 0.42 -13.51 14.05
CA HIS A 11 -0.59 -12.53 13.61
C HIS A 11 -1.22 -12.85 12.25
N LEU A 12 -0.91 -14.01 11.64
CA LEU A 12 -1.43 -14.37 10.30
C LEU A 12 -2.96 -14.33 10.24
N ALA A 13 -3.65 -14.72 11.31
CA ALA A 13 -5.11 -14.65 11.39
C ALA A 13 -5.68 -13.23 11.38
N ALA A 14 -4.85 -12.21 11.60
CA ALA A 14 -5.24 -10.80 11.53
C ALA A 14 -5.18 -10.22 10.11
N TYR A 15 -4.58 -10.95 9.18
CA TYR A 15 -4.44 -10.55 7.79
C TYR A 15 -5.45 -11.29 6.92
N THR A 16 -5.96 -10.60 5.92
CA THR A 16 -6.91 -11.18 4.95
C THR A 16 -6.28 -11.12 3.56
N PRO A 17 -6.22 -12.23 2.82
CA PRO A 17 -5.65 -12.26 1.48
C PRO A 17 -6.32 -11.24 0.56
N VAL A 18 -5.52 -10.66 -0.33
CA VAL A 18 -5.99 -9.78 -1.38
C VAL A 18 -6.29 -10.63 -2.62
N PRO A 19 -7.50 -10.53 -3.22
CA PRO A 19 -7.80 -11.29 -4.43
C PRO A 19 -6.93 -10.81 -5.61
N PRO A 20 -6.55 -11.69 -6.54
CA PRO A 20 -6.00 -11.25 -7.82
C PRO A 20 -7.06 -10.47 -8.60
N VAL A 21 -6.60 -9.68 -9.58
CA VAL A 21 -7.51 -9.02 -10.52
C VAL A 21 -8.16 -10.08 -11.40
N ASP A 22 -9.49 -10.13 -11.38
CA ASP A 22 -10.34 -11.05 -12.11
C ASP A 22 -11.72 -10.39 -12.29
N ASP A 23 -12.66 -11.05 -12.97
CA ASP A 23 -14.05 -10.58 -13.11
C ASP A 23 -14.68 -10.30 -11.75
N GLY A 24 -15.17 -9.08 -11.57
CA GLY A 24 -15.74 -8.62 -10.30
C GLY A 24 -14.72 -8.13 -9.27
N ILE A 25 -13.46 -7.94 -9.64
CA ILE A 25 -12.42 -7.33 -8.81
C ILE A 25 -11.89 -6.05 -9.47
N CYS A 26 -11.85 -4.96 -8.71
CA CYS A 26 -11.31 -3.69 -9.17
C CYS A 26 -9.82 -3.84 -9.55
N ASP A 27 -9.47 -3.47 -10.78
CA ASP A 27 -8.14 -3.60 -11.36
C ASP A 27 -7.05 -2.74 -10.67
N VAL A 28 -7.44 -1.84 -9.78
CA VAL A 28 -6.51 -0.97 -9.04
C VAL A 28 -6.42 -1.33 -7.56
N CYS A 29 -7.54 -1.46 -6.85
CA CYS A 29 -7.52 -1.59 -5.40
C CYS A 29 -7.96 -2.97 -4.89
N HIS A 30 -8.25 -3.91 -5.78
CA HIS A 30 -8.67 -5.27 -5.47
C HIS A 30 -9.94 -5.39 -4.60
N SER A 31 -10.77 -4.35 -4.61
CA SER A 31 -12.13 -4.37 -4.04
C SER A 31 -13.16 -4.69 -5.12
N VAL A 32 -14.44 -4.66 -4.78
CA VAL A 32 -15.52 -4.80 -5.77
C VAL A 32 -15.58 -3.55 -6.67
N PRO A 33 -15.63 -3.70 -7.99
CA PRO A 33 -15.76 -2.57 -8.92
C PRO A 33 -17.17 -1.99 -8.90
N SER A 34 -17.38 -0.88 -9.59
CA SER A 34 -18.72 -0.36 -9.87
C SER A 34 -19.40 -1.24 -10.93
N ILE A 35 -20.72 -1.37 -10.86
CA ILE A 35 -21.49 -2.20 -11.77
C ILE A 35 -21.24 -1.78 -13.24
N GLY A 36 -20.81 -2.74 -14.05
CA GLY A 36 -20.49 -2.50 -15.46
C GLY A 36 -19.12 -1.86 -15.73
N TYR A 37 -18.25 -1.75 -14.71
CA TYR A 37 -16.91 -1.19 -14.83
C TYR A 37 -15.85 -2.17 -14.30
N SER A 38 -14.61 -2.04 -14.75
CA SER A 38 -13.46 -2.75 -14.17
C SER A 38 -12.96 -2.11 -12.86
N ARG A 39 -13.38 -0.88 -12.55
CA ARG A 39 -12.92 -0.07 -11.42
C ARG A 39 -14.04 0.31 -10.47
N CYS A 40 -13.72 0.39 -9.19
CA CYS A 40 -14.61 1.02 -8.24
C CYS A 40 -14.60 2.56 -8.41
N TRP A 41 -15.70 3.19 -8.02
CA TRP A 41 -15.86 4.64 -8.16
C TRP A 41 -14.70 5.45 -7.58
N SER A 42 -14.21 5.07 -6.40
CA SER A 42 -13.10 5.79 -5.74
C SER A 42 -11.79 5.73 -6.53
N CYS A 43 -11.46 4.55 -7.11
CA CYS A 43 -10.26 4.41 -7.93
C CYS A 43 -10.40 5.19 -9.24
N ASN A 44 -11.55 5.11 -9.89
CA ASN A 44 -11.79 5.87 -11.11
C ASN A 44 -11.68 7.38 -10.85
N SER A 45 -12.34 7.89 -9.82
CA SER A 45 -12.28 9.31 -9.45
C SER A 45 -10.85 9.77 -9.10
N ALA A 46 -10.07 8.94 -8.40
CA ALA A 46 -8.70 9.29 -8.04
C ALA A 46 -7.76 9.30 -9.25
N ILE A 47 -7.92 8.36 -10.18
CA ILE A 47 -7.14 8.24 -11.42
C ILE A 47 -7.44 9.40 -12.37
N GLU A 48 -8.72 9.69 -12.60
CA GLU A 48 -9.13 10.77 -13.51
C GLU A 48 -8.76 12.18 -13.01
N SER A 49 -8.43 12.32 -11.73
CA SER A 49 -8.14 13.61 -11.10
C SER A 49 -6.67 14.04 -11.12
N VAL A 50 -5.78 13.20 -11.63
CA VAL A 50 -4.33 13.46 -11.69
C VAL A 50 -3.79 13.28 -13.10
N SER A 51 -2.66 13.91 -13.42
CA SER A 51 -2.10 13.92 -14.78
C SER A 51 -1.45 12.59 -15.16
N TRP A 52 -0.80 11.91 -14.20
CA TRP A 52 -0.05 10.66 -14.44
C TRP A 52 -0.40 9.61 -13.37
N PRO A 53 -1.55 8.96 -13.50
CA PRO A 53 -1.95 7.95 -12.53
C PRO A 53 -1.12 6.67 -12.64
N ILE A 54 -1.10 5.91 -11.54
CA ILE A 54 -0.58 4.55 -11.50
C ILE A 54 -1.72 3.55 -11.27
N GLU A 55 -1.69 2.43 -11.97
CA GLU A 55 -2.71 1.38 -11.87
C GLU A 55 -2.21 0.16 -11.11
N LEU A 56 -0.93 -0.17 -11.19
CA LEU A 56 -0.36 -1.31 -10.48
C LEU A 56 -0.18 -0.99 -8.99
N ILE A 57 -1.19 -1.32 -8.20
CA ILE A 57 -1.18 -1.22 -6.75
C ILE A 57 -1.20 -2.64 -6.17
N VAL A 58 -0.28 -2.91 -5.25
CA VAL A 58 -0.08 -4.23 -4.64
C VAL A 58 -0.34 -4.13 -3.14
N PRO A 59 -1.57 -4.40 -2.67
CA PRO A 59 -1.85 -4.49 -1.25
C PRO A 59 -1.35 -5.82 -0.69
N ILE A 60 -0.75 -5.76 0.52
CA ILE A 60 -0.32 -6.97 1.23
C ILE A 60 -1.53 -7.66 1.87
N SER A 61 -2.43 -6.90 2.48
CA SER A 61 -3.61 -7.45 3.15
C SER A 61 -4.83 -6.55 3.00
N LEU A 62 -6.01 -7.14 2.89
CA LEU A 62 -7.27 -6.45 3.18
C LEU A 62 -7.45 -6.32 4.70
N TYR A 63 -8.12 -5.27 5.17
CA TYR A 63 -8.50 -5.16 6.57
C TYR A 63 -9.76 -4.31 6.79
N LEU A 64 -10.46 -4.59 7.88
CA LEU A 64 -11.60 -3.79 8.35
C LEU A 64 -11.15 -2.76 9.38
N VAL A 65 -11.81 -1.59 9.36
CA VAL A 65 -11.67 -0.61 10.44
C VAL A 65 -12.12 -1.24 11.75
N GLY A 66 -11.31 -1.09 12.80
CA GLY A 66 -11.54 -1.73 14.11
C GLY A 66 -10.91 -3.12 14.25
N GLY A 67 -10.42 -3.73 13.16
CA GLY A 67 -9.70 -5.00 13.20
C GLY A 67 -8.27 -4.87 13.74
N GLN A 68 -7.60 -6.01 13.92
CA GLN A 68 -6.26 -6.05 14.51
C GLN A 68 -5.22 -5.33 13.63
N LEU A 69 -5.23 -5.56 12.29
CA LEU A 69 -4.31 -4.85 11.40
C LEU A 69 -4.56 -3.34 11.39
N HIS A 70 -5.84 -2.91 11.48
CA HIS A 70 -6.16 -1.49 11.66
C HIS A 70 -5.49 -0.90 12.91
N SER A 71 -5.58 -1.61 14.04
CA SER A 71 -4.95 -1.16 15.29
C SER A 71 -3.42 -1.04 15.13
N VAL A 72 -2.77 -2.02 14.51
CA VAL A 72 -1.33 -1.98 14.22
C VAL A 72 -0.97 -0.75 13.38
N LEU A 73 -1.66 -0.54 12.23
CA LEU A 73 -1.39 0.57 11.30
C LEU A 73 -1.74 1.95 11.85
N LYS A 74 -2.61 2.03 12.85
CA LYS A 74 -2.91 3.26 13.57
C LYS A 74 -1.89 3.51 14.68
N ASP A 75 -1.63 2.50 15.50
CA ASP A 75 -0.93 2.66 16.78
C ASP A 75 0.58 2.78 16.63
N TYR A 76 1.20 2.21 15.55
CA TYR A 76 2.61 2.43 15.27
C TYR A 76 2.95 3.90 15.00
N LYS A 77 1.95 4.71 14.58
CA LYS A 77 2.08 6.16 14.37
C LYS A 77 1.66 6.99 15.59
N ARG A 78 0.58 6.59 16.25
CA ARG A 78 -0.21 7.49 17.11
C ARG A 78 -0.46 6.98 18.52
N SER A 79 -0.03 5.77 18.89
CA SER A 79 -0.21 5.31 20.28
C SER A 79 0.49 6.28 21.26
N PRO A 80 -0.19 6.73 22.32
CA PRO A 80 0.46 7.53 23.37
C PRO A 80 1.50 6.73 24.13
N VAL A 81 1.42 5.39 24.12
CA VAL A 81 2.32 4.48 24.82
C VAL A 81 3.47 4.10 23.90
N GLU A 82 4.67 4.55 24.21
CA GLU A 82 5.87 4.32 23.38
C GLU A 82 6.16 2.84 23.11
N ARG A 83 6.07 1.99 24.15
CA ARG A 83 6.27 0.54 24.00
C ARG A 83 5.28 -0.09 23.00
N VAL A 84 4.07 0.43 22.89
CA VAL A 84 3.07 -0.03 21.93
C VAL A 84 3.46 0.44 20.52
N ARG A 85 3.87 1.71 20.37
CA ARG A 85 4.36 2.24 19.09
C ARG A 85 5.52 1.42 18.56
N GLU A 86 6.54 1.18 19.37
CA GLU A 86 7.74 0.43 18.99
C GLU A 86 7.41 -1.02 18.61
N ARG A 87 6.58 -1.70 19.40
CA ARG A 87 6.14 -3.07 19.05
C ARG A 87 5.44 -3.12 17.68
N HIS A 88 4.51 -2.20 17.44
CA HIS A 88 3.79 -2.15 16.17
C HIS A 88 4.67 -1.66 15.02
N LEU A 89 5.65 -0.80 15.26
CA LEU A 89 6.65 -0.40 14.28
C LEU A 89 7.47 -1.61 13.79
N TRP A 90 7.94 -2.46 14.70
CA TRP A 90 8.62 -3.71 14.36
C TRP A 90 7.73 -4.67 13.59
N GLN A 91 6.44 -4.74 13.94
CA GLN A 91 5.48 -5.57 13.22
C GLN A 91 5.24 -5.05 11.79
N VAL A 92 5.06 -3.74 11.62
CA VAL A 92 4.93 -3.08 10.31
C VAL A 92 6.18 -3.33 9.45
N ALA A 93 7.36 -3.15 10.02
CA ALA A 93 8.63 -3.46 9.36
C ALA A 93 8.69 -4.92 8.91
N ALA A 94 8.36 -5.86 9.81
CA ALA A 94 8.41 -7.29 9.51
C ALA A 94 7.44 -7.69 8.39
N ILE A 95 6.20 -7.15 8.39
CA ILE A 95 5.22 -7.38 7.31
C ILE A 95 5.80 -6.93 5.97
N LEU A 96 6.29 -5.69 5.91
CA LEU A 96 6.80 -5.08 4.68
C LEU A 96 8.02 -5.83 4.14
N HIS A 97 9.02 -6.07 5.00
CA HIS A 97 10.25 -6.75 4.59
C HIS A 97 10.03 -8.21 4.20
N ARG A 98 9.16 -8.94 4.94
CA ARG A 98 8.79 -10.32 4.60
C ARG A 98 8.11 -10.39 3.25
N PHE A 99 7.18 -9.46 2.97
CA PHE A 99 6.45 -9.42 1.70
C PHE A 99 7.39 -9.09 0.54
N VAL A 100 8.19 -8.03 0.63
CA VAL A 100 9.10 -7.62 -0.45
C VAL A 100 10.13 -8.70 -0.74
N ARG A 101 10.71 -9.33 0.29
CA ARG A 101 11.67 -10.42 0.11
C ARG A 101 11.10 -11.58 -0.73
N ARG A 102 9.78 -11.84 -0.62
CA ARG A 102 9.12 -12.94 -1.36
C ARG A 102 8.56 -12.52 -2.71
N HIS A 103 8.15 -11.27 -2.85
CA HIS A 103 7.31 -10.83 -3.97
C HIS A 103 7.92 -9.69 -4.81
N ALA A 104 9.16 -9.27 -4.57
CA ALA A 104 9.80 -8.26 -5.40
C ALA A 104 9.79 -8.69 -6.88
N ALA A 105 10.19 -9.91 -7.19
CA ALA A 105 10.18 -10.45 -8.56
C ALA A 105 8.76 -10.54 -9.16
N CYS A 106 7.72 -10.79 -8.36
CA CYS A 106 6.33 -10.78 -8.82
C CYS A 106 5.90 -9.36 -9.23
N ILE A 107 6.27 -8.37 -8.42
CA ILE A 107 5.96 -6.96 -8.69
C ILE A 107 6.69 -6.49 -9.95
N GLU A 108 7.99 -6.76 -10.06
CA GLU A 108 8.80 -6.41 -11.23
C GLU A 108 8.28 -7.06 -12.52
N ARG A 109 7.88 -8.32 -12.45
CA ARG A 109 7.28 -9.03 -13.59
C ARG A 109 5.96 -8.40 -14.01
N ALA A 110 5.08 -8.06 -13.07
CA ALA A 110 3.81 -7.41 -13.35
C ALA A 110 4.00 -5.99 -13.92
N ALA A 111 5.02 -5.28 -13.45
CA ALA A 111 5.36 -3.94 -13.93
C ALA A 111 6.15 -3.94 -15.26
N GLY A 112 6.71 -5.09 -15.67
CA GLY A 112 7.59 -5.19 -16.83
C GLY A 112 8.98 -4.56 -16.63
N THR A 113 9.31 -4.08 -15.45
CA THR A 113 10.59 -3.46 -15.11
C THR A 113 10.87 -3.52 -13.61
N ALA A 114 12.16 -3.52 -13.24
CA ALA A 114 12.60 -3.37 -11.85
C ALA A 114 12.55 -1.89 -11.41
N TRP A 115 12.54 -1.67 -10.09
CA TRP A 115 12.71 -0.32 -9.51
C TRP A 115 14.13 -0.14 -8.95
N ASP A 116 14.56 1.11 -8.85
CA ASP A 116 15.88 1.48 -8.34
C ASP A 116 15.83 1.88 -6.86
N VAL A 117 14.70 2.46 -6.46
CA VAL A 117 14.52 3.10 -5.15
C VAL A 117 13.10 2.97 -4.66
N ALA A 118 12.93 2.82 -3.35
CA ALA A 118 11.63 2.93 -2.70
C ALA A 118 11.49 4.32 -2.04
N THR A 119 10.30 4.89 -2.11
CA THR A 119 9.94 6.10 -1.35
C THR A 119 8.55 5.93 -0.75
N ILE A 120 8.21 6.73 0.26
CA ILE A 120 6.90 6.67 0.90
C ILE A 120 5.99 7.78 0.40
N VAL A 121 4.68 7.56 0.51
CA VAL A 121 3.69 8.64 0.47
C VAL A 121 3.77 9.40 1.79
N PRO A 122 4.22 10.67 1.80
CA PRO A 122 4.33 11.41 3.05
C PRO A 122 2.95 11.76 3.62
N SER A 123 2.87 11.86 4.94
CA SER A 123 1.64 12.27 5.59
C SER A 123 1.26 13.72 5.22
N LYS A 124 -0.03 13.99 5.03
CA LYS A 124 -0.55 15.35 4.80
C LYS A 124 -0.40 16.27 6.02
N THR A 125 -0.26 15.69 7.21
CA THR A 125 -0.05 16.44 8.46
C THR A 125 1.40 16.30 8.90
N ALA A 126 1.96 17.35 9.48
CA ALA A 126 3.29 17.29 10.07
C ALA A 126 3.38 16.14 11.11
N HIS A 127 4.36 15.29 10.93
CA HIS A 127 4.73 14.25 11.89
C HIS A 127 6.13 14.52 12.40
N ALA A 128 6.46 13.87 13.55
CA ALA A 128 7.83 13.83 14.01
C ALA A 128 8.71 13.18 12.90
N GLU A 129 9.82 13.79 12.60
CA GLU A 129 10.82 13.18 11.70
C GLU A 129 11.74 12.24 12.49
N PRO A 130 12.12 11.09 11.94
CA PRO A 130 11.69 10.56 10.63
C PRO A 130 10.26 10.01 10.67
N HIS A 131 9.60 9.99 9.50
CA HIS A 131 8.24 9.45 9.36
C HIS A 131 8.17 7.99 9.85
N PRO A 132 7.14 7.56 10.60
CA PRO A 132 7.08 6.19 11.14
C PRO A 132 7.23 5.08 10.09
N LEU A 133 6.68 5.25 8.88
CA LEU A 133 6.83 4.27 7.81
C LEU A 133 8.27 4.24 7.24
N GLU A 134 8.93 5.38 7.16
CA GLU A 134 10.37 5.45 6.85
C GLU A 134 11.20 4.68 7.87
N ARG A 135 10.94 4.89 9.16
CA ARG A 135 11.59 4.11 10.24
C ARG A 135 11.35 2.61 10.05
N ALA A 136 10.13 2.19 9.70
CA ALA A 136 9.81 0.78 9.46
C ALA A 136 10.63 0.19 8.30
N ILE A 137 10.79 0.94 7.19
CA ILE A 137 11.63 0.50 6.06
C ILE A 137 13.09 0.38 6.48
N LEU A 138 13.61 1.34 7.23
CA LEU A 138 15.01 1.38 7.65
C LEU A 138 15.38 0.39 8.76
N LEU A 139 14.40 -0.21 9.45
CA LEU A 139 14.63 -1.27 10.44
C LEU A 139 15.06 -2.62 9.84
N GLY A 140 14.87 -2.83 8.55
CA GLY A 140 15.24 -4.06 7.87
C GLY A 140 16.21 -3.83 6.72
N THR A 141 16.71 -4.91 6.15
CA THR A 141 17.71 -4.89 5.07
C THR A 141 17.27 -5.71 3.85
N SER A 142 16.00 -5.59 3.44
CA SER A 142 15.55 -6.28 2.24
C SER A 142 16.10 -5.60 0.98
N PRO A 143 16.71 -6.36 0.05
CA PRO A 143 17.33 -5.80 -1.16
C PRO A 143 16.40 -4.93 -1.99
N GLY A 144 15.08 -5.22 -2.03
CA GLY A 144 14.08 -4.43 -2.76
C GLY A 144 13.63 -3.14 -2.07
N LEU A 145 14.18 -2.76 -0.90
CA LEU A 145 13.76 -1.58 -0.14
C LEU A 145 14.92 -0.59 0.09
N HIS A 146 15.73 -0.33 -0.96
CA HIS A 146 16.62 0.82 -0.92
C HIS A 146 15.77 2.10 -0.86
N TYR A 147 15.83 2.81 0.27
CA TYR A 147 14.94 3.93 0.57
C TYR A 147 15.62 5.29 0.34
N GLU A 148 14.90 6.19 -0.31
CA GLU A 148 15.21 7.63 -0.35
C GLU A 148 13.95 8.44 -0.05
N SER A 149 14.06 9.51 0.74
CA SER A 149 12.96 10.47 0.96
C SER A 149 12.87 11.41 -0.24
N LEU A 150 11.97 11.09 -1.17
CA LEU A 150 11.85 11.79 -2.46
C LEU A 150 10.65 12.75 -2.52
N LEU A 151 9.72 12.68 -1.58
CA LEU A 151 8.49 13.49 -1.56
C LEU A 151 8.33 14.24 -0.24
N ALA A 152 7.76 15.42 -0.33
CA ALA A 152 7.25 16.18 0.80
C ALA A 152 5.85 16.72 0.49
N PRO A 153 4.98 16.97 1.50
CA PRO A 153 3.73 17.70 1.29
C PRO A 153 4.02 19.11 0.73
N ASP A 154 3.16 19.58 -0.18
CA ASP A 154 3.21 20.96 -0.71
C ASP A 154 1.89 21.68 -0.46
N GLN A 155 0.81 21.29 -1.16
CA GLN A 155 -0.55 21.80 -0.95
C GLN A 155 -1.49 20.63 -0.60
N PRO A 156 -1.30 19.95 0.53
CA PRO A 156 -2.00 18.70 0.84
C PRO A 156 -3.52 18.89 1.02
N GLU A 157 -3.98 20.10 1.28
CA GLU A 157 -5.40 20.47 1.40
C GLU A 157 -6.15 20.42 0.06
N THR A 158 -5.45 20.44 -1.08
CA THR A 158 -6.05 20.30 -2.41
C THR A 158 -6.55 18.87 -2.64
N ILE A 159 -5.92 17.87 -2.03
CA ILE A 159 -6.31 16.47 -2.14
C ILE A 159 -7.58 16.23 -1.30
N LYS A 160 -8.67 15.86 -1.95
CA LYS A 160 -9.94 15.53 -1.29
C LYS A 160 -10.03 14.02 -0.98
N ARG A 161 -11.17 13.60 -0.44
CA ARG A 161 -11.37 12.20 -0.02
C ARG A 161 -11.14 11.19 -1.16
N THR A 162 -11.61 11.49 -2.37
CA THR A 162 -11.55 10.60 -3.54
C THR A 162 -10.97 11.27 -4.77
N VAL A 163 -10.60 12.56 -4.67
CA VAL A 163 -10.06 13.36 -5.77
C VAL A 163 -8.62 13.71 -5.44
N GLY A 164 -7.68 13.25 -6.27
CA GLY A 164 -6.27 13.59 -6.19
C GLY A 164 -5.98 15.00 -6.69
N ASP A 165 -4.77 15.46 -6.47
CA ASP A 165 -4.27 16.73 -7.00
C ASP A 165 -2.74 16.66 -7.10
N ASP A 166 -2.21 16.98 -8.27
CA ASP A 166 -0.77 16.96 -8.56
C ASP A 166 0.04 17.95 -7.70
N ARG A 167 -0.62 18.98 -7.14
CA ARG A 167 -0.02 19.97 -6.26
C ARG A 167 0.08 19.53 -4.81
N GLY A 168 -0.53 18.41 -4.47
CA GLY A 168 -0.55 17.92 -3.08
C GLY A 168 0.81 17.60 -2.51
N PHE A 169 1.79 17.31 -3.38
CA PHE A 169 3.17 16.96 -3.04
C PHE A 169 4.16 17.67 -3.94
N LYS A 170 5.43 17.66 -3.53
CA LYS A 170 6.59 18.08 -4.33
C LYS A 170 7.74 17.11 -4.15
N ALA A 171 8.57 16.97 -5.18
CA ALA A 171 9.83 16.26 -5.04
C ALA A 171 10.80 17.04 -4.15
N THR A 172 11.56 16.33 -3.31
CA THR A 172 12.56 16.91 -2.39
C THR A 172 13.93 17.06 -3.05
N ARG A 173 14.13 16.40 -4.18
CA ARG A 173 15.35 16.39 -4.99
C ARG A 173 15.05 15.98 -6.42
N ASP A 174 16.03 16.01 -7.31
CA ASP A 174 15.89 15.52 -8.67
C ASP A 174 15.55 14.01 -8.68
N VAL A 175 14.46 13.67 -9.35
CA VAL A 175 13.96 12.30 -9.51
C VAL A 175 13.97 11.85 -10.98
N THR A 176 14.49 12.68 -11.88
CA THR A 176 14.50 12.42 -13.32
C THR A 176 15.12 11.06 -13.64
N GLY A 177 14.40 10.24 -14.37
CA GLY A 177 14.83 8.92 -14.81
C GLY A 177 14.84 7.83 -13.71
N LYS A 178 14.56 8.16 -12.46
CA LYS A 178 14.45 7.13 -11.40
C LYS A 178 13.22 6.25 -11.62
N ARG A 179 13.38 4.94 -11.37
CA ARG A 179 12.28 3.97 -11.29
C ARG A 179 11.94 3.74 -9.83
N ILE A 180 10.72 4.03 -9.43
CA ILE A 180 10.33 4.18 -8.03
C ILE A 180 9.27 3.14 -7.65
N LEU A 181 9.51 2.42 -6.53
CA LEU A 181 8.47 1.73 -5.78
C LEU A 181 7.88 2.73 -4.78
N LEU A 182 6.61 3.10 -4.97
CA LEU A 182 5.91 3.98 -4.03
C LEU A 182 5.24 3.16 -2.94
N VAL A 183 5.57 3.45 -1.69
CA VAL A 183 5.11 2.67 -0.52
C VAL A 183 4.17 3.50 0.36
N ASP A 184 3.07 2.91 0.81
CA ASP A 184 2.20 3.48 1.85
C ASP A 184 1.78 2.39 2.84
N ASP A 185 1.33 2.77 4.02
CA ASP A 185 0.81 1.81 4.99
C ASP A 185 -0.67 1.50 4.79
N THR A 186 -1.43 2.45 4.27
CA THR A 186 -2.89 2.35 4.17
C THR A 186 -3.42 2.90 2.84
N PHE A 187 -4.14 2.07 2.10
CA PHE A 187 -4.88 2.49 0.92
C PHE A 187 -6.39 2.52 1.23
N THR A 188 -7.00 3.71 1.10
CA THR A 188 -8.44 3.91 1.28
C THR A 188 -9.14 4.16 -0.04
N SER A 189 -9.13 5.39 -0.52
CA SER A 189 -9.70 5.81 -1.81
C SER A 189 -8.69 5.92 -2.94
N GLY A 190 -7.40 5.95 -2.61
CA GLY A 190 -6.32 6.12 -3.57
C GLY A 190 -5.93 7.56 -3.87
N ALA A 191 -6.76 8.57 -3.54
CA ALA A 191 -6.50 9.96 -3.93
C ALA A 191 -5.12 10.49 -3.50
N THR A 192 -4.71 10.26 -2.25
CA THR A 192 -3.40 10.67 -1.75
C THR A 192 -2.26 9.92 -2.46
N PHE A 193 -2.46 8.62 -2.68
CA PHE A 193 -1.50 7.78 -3.35
C PHE A 193 -1.30 8.20 -4.81
N GLN A 194 -2.39 8.42 -5.56
CA GLN A 194 -2.36 8.89 -6.95
C GLN A 194 -1.72 10.28 -7.08
N SER A 195 -2.01 11.19 -6.14
CA SER A 195 -1.37 12.51 -6.11
C SER A 195 0.16 12.42 -5.96
N ALA A 196 0.63 11.55 -5.06
CA ALA A 196 2.06 11.33 -4.85
C ALA A 196 2.74 10.70 -6.07
N ALA A 197 2.09 9.67 -6.66
CA ALA A 197 2.60 9.00 -7.86
C ALA A 197 2.67 9.96 -9.06
N SER A 198 1.59 10.70 -9.30
CA SER A 198 1.52 11.67 -10.39
C SER A 198 2.56 12.79 -10.25
N ARG A 199 2.79 13.27 -9.02
CA ARG A 199 3.84 14.28 -8.78
C ARG A 199 5.22 13.78 -9.15
N LEU A 200 5.58 12.56 -8.74
CA LEU A 200 6.86 11.95 -9.11
C LEU A 200 7.00 11.80 -10.63
N ALA A 201 5.94 11.38 -11.31
CA ALA A 201 5.95 11.23 -12.77
C ALA A 201 6.08 12.58 -13.49
N LEU A 202 5.39 13.63 -13.03
CA LEU A 202 5.53 15.00 -13.53
C LEU A 202 6.96 15.54 -13.37
N ASP A 203 7.66 15.13 -12.30
CA ASP A 203 9.06 15.51 -12.05
C ASP A 203 10.05 14.57 -12.76
N GLY A 204 9.59 13.72 -13.70
CA GLY A 204 10.41 12.92 -14.60
C GLY A 204 10.79 11.53 -14.10
N ALA A 205 10.22 11.04 -12.99
CA ALA A 205 10.40 9.67 -12.55
C ALA A 205 9.39 8.71 -13.23
N THR A 206 9.67 7.41 -13.13
CA THR A 206 8.70 6.34 -13.44
C THR A 206 8.29 5.69 -12.13
N VAL A 207 7.03 5.82 -11.73
CA VAL A 207 6.50 5.05 -10.60
C VAL A 207 6.14 3.66 -11.13
N VAL A 208 6.95 2.66 -10.78
CA VAL A 208 6.87 1.29 -11.30
C VAL A 208 5.67 0.55 -10.74
N ALA A 209 5.48 0.66 -9.43
CA ALA A 209 4.38 0.04 -8.71
C ALA A 209 4.10 0.77 -7.40
N GLY A 210 2.88 0.59 -6.90
CA GLY A 210 2.50 0.96 -5.56
C GLY A 210 2.46 -0.26 -4.64
N LEU A 211 3.11 -0.19 -3.49
CA LEU A 211 3.04 -1.22 -2.45
C LEU A 211 2.35 -0.64 -1.22
N VAL A 212 1.29 -1.30 -0.74
CA VAL A 212 0.59 -0.85 0.46
C VAL A 212 0.41 -2.00 1.45
N ILE A 213 0.64 -1.73 2.73
CA ILE A 213 0.53 -2.77 3.75
C ILE A 213 -0.92 -3.21 3.90
N GLY A 214 -1.84 -2.25 4.00
CA GLY A 214 -3.24 -2.56 4.21
C GLY A 214 -4.19 -1.81 3.27
N ARG A 215 -5.08 -2.56 2.63
CA ARG A 215 -6.23 -2.01 1.90
C ARG A 215 -7.45 -2.00 2.82
N VAL A 216 -7.95 -0.81 3.14
CA VAL A 216 -9.20 -0.68 3.92
C VAL A 216 -10.36 -1.31 3.16
N PHE A 217 -11.03 -2.26 3.76
CA PHE A 217 -12.22 -2.88 3.21
C PHE A 217 -13.45 -2.50 4.04
N THR A 218 -14.60 -2.40 3.41
CA THR A 218 -15.86 -2.04 4.08
C THR A 218 -16.91 -3.11 3.77
N ILE A 219 -17.54 -3.60 4.79
CA ILE A 219 -18.64 -4.58 4.76
C ILE A 219 -19.89 -3.99 5.41
N GLY A 220 -21.02 -4.67 5.26
CA GLY A 220 -22.30 -4.25 5.89
C GLY A 220 -22.97 -3.08 5.19
N ASP A 221 -22.69 -2.83 3.91
CA ASP A 221 -23.42 -1.86 3.10
C ASP A 221 -24.35 -2.61 2.14
N ASP A 222 -25.65 -2.60 2.42
CA ASP A 222 -26.69 -3.31 1.65
C ASP A 222 -26.72 -2.96 0.15
N ARG A 223 -26.09 -1.84 -0.22
CA ARG A 223 -25.93 -1.43 -1.64
C ARG A 223 -24.86 -2.23 -2.37
N TYR A 224 -23.97 -2.90 -1.64
CA TYR A 224 -22.83 -3.62 -2.18
C TYR A 224 -22.65 -4.98 -1.47
N PRO A 225 -23.64 -5.88 -1.52
CA PRO A 225 -23.57 -7.19 -0.85
C PRO A 225 -22.40 -8.05 -1.37
N GLU A 226 -21.93 -7.78 -2.59
CA GLU A 226 -20.77 -8.46 -3.19
C GLU A 226 -19.49 -8.23 -2.38
N LYS A 227 -19.37 -7.11 -1.64
CA LYS A 227 -18.24 -6.85 -0.76
C LYS A 227 -18.24 -7.82 0.41
N ASP A 228 -19.36 -8.09 1.00
CA ASP A 228 -19.48 -9.02 2.12
C ASP A 228 -19.10 -10.44 1.65
N ALA A 229 -19.62 -10.85 0.49
CA ALA A 229 -19.28 -12.13 -0.12
C ALA A 229 -17.80 -12.25 -0.46
N LEU A 230 -17.19 -11.19 -1.00
CA LEU A 230 -15.75 -11.14 -1.29
C LEU A 230 -14.93 -11.23 0.00
N TRP A 231 -15.31 -10.49 1.03
CA TRP A 231 -14.61 -10.51 2.31
C TRP A 231 -14.61 -11.91 2.94
N GLU A 232 -15.78 -12.55 3.03
CA GLU A 232 -15.90 -13.89 3.61
C GLU A 232 -15.13 -14.94 2.79
N ARG A 233 -15.16 -14.85 1.46
CA ARG A 233 -14.37 -15.71 0.58
C ARG A 233 -12.87 -15.56 0.85
N GLN A 234 -12.35 -14.31 0.90
CA GLN A 234 -10.93 -14.07 1.11
C GLN A 234 -10.49 -14.49 2.52
N ARG A 235 -11.30 -14.19 3.53
CA ARG A 235 -11.03 -14.60 4.91
C ARG A 235 -10.99 -16.13 5.05
N GLY A 236 -11.89 -16.84 4.36
CA GLY A 236 -11.92 -18.31 4.36
C GLY A 236 -10.69 -18.97 3.76
N LEU A 237 -9.95 -18.30 2.86
CA LEU A 237 -8.71 -18.81 2.28
C LEU A 237 -7.54 -18.84 3.27
N GLY A 238 -7.60 -18.03 4.34
CA GLY A 238 -6.48 -17.79 5.24
C GLY A 238 -5.30 -17.07 4.58
N PHE A 239 -4.62 -16.23 5.36
CA PHE A 239 -3.48 -15.46 4.86
C PHE A 239 -2.18 -16.25 4.95
N THR A 240 -1.34 -16.11 3.93
CA THR A 240 0.04 -16.59 3.92
C THR A 240 0.91 -15.61 3.13
N PHE A 241 2.17 -15.44 3.54
CA PHE A 241 3.15 -14.65 2.79
C PHE A 241 3.68 -15.34 1.53
N SER A 242 3.29 -16.57 1.22
CA SER A 242 3.67 -17.24 -0.03
C SER A 242 2.78 -16.86 -1.21
N ARG A 243 1.69 -16.11 -0.99
CA ARG A 243 0.75 -15.67 -2.02
C ARG A 243 0.63 -14.15 -2.04
N CYS A 244 0.50 -13.56 -3.22
CA CYS A 244 0.16 -12.15 -3.40
C CYS A 244 -0.98 -11.98 -4.42
N CYS A 245 -1.50 -10.76 -4.53
CA CYS A 245 -2.59 -10.41 -5.44
C CYS A 245 -2.22 -10.42 -6.93
N LEU A 246 -0.95 -10.65 -7.29
CA LEU A 246 -0.48 -10.67 -8.68
C LEU A 246 -0.59 -12.05 -9.35
N GLY A 247 -1.22 -13.02 -8.69
CA GLY A 247 -1.40 -14.38 -9.20
C GLY A 247 -0.28 -15.34 -8.80
N ALA A 248 0.03 -16.32 -9.65
CA ALA A 248 1.04 -17.32 -9.36
C ALA A 248 2.41 -16.65 -9.15
N CYS A 249 2.78 -16.50 -7.88
CA CYS A 249 4.17 -16.36 -7.53
C CYS A 249 4.77 -17.75 -7.69
N ASP A 250 5.73 -17.91 -8.59
CA ASP A 250 6.51 -19.14 -8.63
C ASP A 250 7.14 -19.29 -7.26
N SER A 251 6.55 -20.18 -6.46
CA SER A 251 7.07 -20.58 -5.17
C SER A 251 8.18 -21.58 -5.45
N ASP A 252 9.33 -21.11 -5.85
CA ASP A 252 10.55 -21.85 -5.59
C ASP A 252 10.94 -21.55 -4.15
N ASP A 253 10.60 -22.53 -3.26
CA ASP A 253 10.92 -22.76 -1.84
C ASP A 253 10.44 -21.73 -0.78
#